data_c8a0da5116521caae7502d1734d1dd33
#
_entry.id   c8a0da5116521caae7502d1734d1dd33
#
_cell.length_a   1.000
_cell.length_b   1.000
_cell.length_c   1.000
_cell.angle_alpha   90.00
_cell.angle_beta   90.00
_cell.angle_gamma   90.00
#
_symmetry.space_group_name_H-M   'P 1'
#
loop_
_entity.id
_entity.type
_entity.pdbx_description
1 polymer ?
#
loop_
_entity_poly.entity_id
_entity_poly.type
_entity_poly.pdbx_seq_one_letter_code
_entity_poly.pdbx_strand_id
1 'polypeptide(L)'
;MDAITAMTTRRSIRKYTSDPVKPEDLEAILNCGRLAPTGVNRQAWKFIVATDQKVKDAMADATDYGKFINQAAVVVAVAIGPEAACPFEDAGAATCNMLNAAHALGYGGCWIGANGLQEHPTSQTAQRVAKVLGVPEDWHIMSVFSIGVPAETAVQRPKKTLDEVIAYNHF
;
A
#
# COMPACT_ATOMS: atom_id res chain seq x y z
N MET A 1 -14.62 -1.96 -13.21
CA MET A 1 -14.00 -0.72 -13.79
C MET A 1 -12.84 -1.17 -14.66
N ASP A 2 -12.57 -0.52 -15.78
CA ASP A 2 -11.36 -0.81 -16.57
C ASP A 2 -10.10 -0.22 -15.92
N ALA A 3 -8.93 -0.71 -16.36
CA ALA A 3 -7.64 -0.36 -15.74
C ALA A 3 -7.30 1.14 -15.85
N ILE A 4 -7.56 1.76 -17.01
CA ILE A 4 -7.25 3.19 -17.21
C ILE A 4 -8.11 4.06 -16.28
N THR A 5 -9.40 3.76 -16.21
CA THR A 5 -10.32 4.44 -15.31
C THR A 5 -9.88 4.26 -13.85
N ALA A 6 -9.49 3.06 -13.43
CA ALA A 6 -9.00 2.82 -12.08
C ALA A 6 -7.77 3.68 -11.74
N MET A 7 -6.76 3.70 -12.61
CA MET A 7 -5.52 4.46 -12.40
C MET A 7 -5.76 5.98 -12.40
N THR A 8 -6.64 6.48 -13.24
CA THR A 8 -6.89 7.93 -13.39
C THR A 8 -7.81 8.50 -12.33
N THR A 9 -8.71 7.68 -11.76
CA THR A 9 -9.73 8.13 -10.79
C THR A 9 -9.41 7.78 -9.34
N ARG A 10 -8.53 6.79 -9.07
CA ARG A 10 -8.15 6.41 -7.70
C ARG A 10 -7.59 7.60 -6.92
N ARG A 11 -8.11 7.80 -5.71
CA ARG A 11 -7.60 8.78 -4.73
C ARG A 11 -7.47 8.11 -3.36
N SER A 12 -6.68 8.74 -2.49
CA SER A 12 -6.54 8.27 -1.11
C SER A 12 -7.81 8.50 -0.32
N ILE A 13 -8.30 7.44 0.32
CA ILE A 13 -9.45 7.42 1.23
C ILE A 13 -8.93 7.13 2.64
N ARG A 14 -9.40 7.89 3.62
CA ARG A 14 -8.94 7.80 5.03
C ARG A 14 -10.08 7.62 6.03
N LYS A 15 -11.34 7.61 5.54
CA LYS A 15 -12.51 7.28 6.36
C LYS A 15 -13.22 6.08 5.73
N TYR A 16 -13.56 5.12 6.56
CA TYR A 16 -14.13 3.86 6.14
C TYR A 16 -15.41 3.58 6.92
N THR A 17 -16.34 2.85 6.31
CA THR A 17 -17.45 2.24 7.02
C THR A 17 -16.95 1.00 7.78
N SER A 18 -17.81 0.42 8.61
CA SER A 18 -17.53 -0.86 9.28
C SER A 18 -17.76 -2.09 8.38
N ASP A 19 -18.15 -1.88 7.13
CA ASP A 19 -18.42 -2.99 6.20
C ASP A 19 -17.12 -3.74 5.86
N PRO A 20 -17.17 -5.07 5.80
CA PRO A 20 -16.00 -5.87 5.49
C PRO A 20 -15.61 -5.77 4.00
N VAL A 21 -14.34 -6.02 3.72
CA VAL A 21 -13.89 -6.38 2.36
C VAL A 21 -14.25 -7.86 2.16
N LYS A 22 -14.89 -8.18 1.02
CA LYS A 22 -15.24 -9.56 0.71
C LYS A 22 -13.99 -10.41 0.53
N PRO A 23 -13.98 -11.66 1.03
CA PRO A 23 -12.80 -12.53 0.92
C PRO A 23 -12.30 -12.71 -0.52
N GLU A 24 -13.20 -12.92 -1.46
CA GLU A 24 -12.89 -13.08 -2.89
C GLU A 24 -12.28 -11.81 -3.50
N ASP A 25 -12.75 -10.63 -3.10
CA ASP A 25 -12.20 -9.34 -3.54
C ASP A 25 -10.81 -9.11 -2.94
N LEU A 26 -10.62 -9.45 -1.67
CA LEU A 26 -9.32 -9.37 -1.01
C LEU A 26 -8.29 -10.28 -1.69
N GLU A 27 -8.67 -11.51 -2.00
CA GLU A 27 -7.81 -12.44 -2.73
C GLU A 27 -7.44 -11.89 -4.11
N ALA A 28 -8.40 -11.35 -4.86
CA ALA A 28 -8.15 -10.72 -6.15
C ALA A 28 -7.18 -9.53 -6.04
N ILE A 29 -7.35 -8.67 -5.03
CA ILE A 29 -6.46 -7.55 -4.76
C ILE A 29 -5.03 -8.02 -4.48
N LEU A 30 -4.87 -8.99 -3.58
CA LEU A 30 -3.55 -9.53 -3.21
C LEU A 30 -2.88 -10.23 -4.41
N ASN A 31 -3.67 -10.92 -5.25
CA ASN A 31 -3.17 -11.54 -6.46
C ASN A 31 -2.67 -10.51 -7.49
N CYS A 32 -3.31 -9.34 -7.60
CA CYS A 32 -2.79 -8.24 -8.43
C CYS A 32 -1.42 -7.74 -7.93
N GLY A 33 -1.23 -7.69 -6.61
CA GLY A 33 0.08 -7.39 -6.02
C GLY A 33 1.12 -8.46 -6.35
N ARG A 34 0.75 -9.75 -6.17
CA ARG A 34 1.63 -10.88 -6.46
C ARG A 34 2.08 -10.95 -7.93
N LEU A 35 1.28 -10.44 -8.84
CA LEU A 35 1.56 -10.42 -10.28
C LEU A 35 2.29 -9.15 -10.75
N ALA A 36 2.66 -8.26 -9.83
CA ALA A 36 3.48 -7.10 -10.18
C ALA A 36 4.88 -7.53 -10.69
N PRO A 37 5.52 -6.72 -11.54
CA PRO A 37 6.89 -6.99 -11.95
C PRO A 37 7.86 -6.88 -10.77
N THR A 38 8.92 -7.70 -10.78
CA THR A 38 10.02 -7.64 -9.80
C THR A 38 11.37 -7.68 -10.48
N GLY A 39 12.37 -7.08 -9.87
CA GLY A 39 13.75 -7.13 -10.35
C GLY A 39 14.20 -8.57 -10.57
N VAL A 40 14.57 -8.90 -11.82
CA VAL A 40 14.95 -10.25 -12.27
C VAL A 40 14.04 -11.39 -11.79
N ASN A 41 12.77 -11.08 -11.61
CA ASN A 41 11.72 -12.00 -11.15
C ASN A 41 11.99 -12.65 -9.77
N ARG A 42 12.64 -11.92 -8.85
CA ARG A 42 12.99 -12.44 -7.51
C ARG A 42 11.77 -12.70 -6.63
N GLN A 43 10.70 -11.90 -6.76
CA GLN A 43 9.46 -12.04 -5.99
C GLN A 43 9.72 -12.09 -4.46
N ALA A 44 10.71 -11.32 -4.02
CA ALA A 44 11.22 -11.30 -2.65
C ALA A 44 10.33 -10.50 -1.70
N TRP A 45 9.03 -10.66 -1.80
CA TRP A 45 8.05 -9.98 -0.96
C TRP A 45 7.20 -10.91 -0.12
N LYS A 46 6.68 -10.34 0.96
CA LYS A 46 5.58 -10.90 1.73
C LYS A 46 4.53 -9.85 1.97
N PHE A 47 3.28 -10.17 1.69
CA PHE A 47 2.14 -9.32 2.03
C PHE A 47 1.57 -9.78 3.37
N ILE A 48 1.69 -8.94 4.39
CA ILE A 48 1.17 -9.20 5.73
C ILE A 48 -0.18 -8.52 5.83
N VAL A 49 -1.24 -9.30 5.96
CA VAL A 49 -2.63 -8.84 5.93
C VAL A 49 -3.18 -8.84 7.36
N ALA A 50 -3.46 -7.65 7.88
CA ALA A 50 -4.04 -7.47 9.21
C ALA A 50 -5.55 -7.22 9.08
N THR A 51 -6.36 -8.15 9.62
CA THR A 51 -7.81 -8.04 9.75
C THR A 51 -8.24 -8.00 11.22
N ASP A 52 -7.41 -8.51 12.13
CA ASP A 52 -7.65 -8.44 13.58
C ASP A 52 -7.55 -6.99 14.05
N GLN A 53 -8.56 -6.52 14.82
CA GLN A 53 -8.64 -5.13 15.24
C GLN A 53 -7.48 -4.72 16.15
N LYS A 54 -7.01 -5.59 17.04
CA LYS A 54 -5.89 -5.28 17.94
C LYS A 54 -4.58 -5.11 17.17
N VAL A 55 -4.39 -5.90 16.12
CA VAL A 55 -3.23 -5.76 15.22
C VAL A 55 -3.31 -4.46 14.45
N LYS A 56 -4.47 -4.11 13.90
CA LYS A 56 -4.68 -2.85 13.18
C LYS A 56 -4.48 -1.63 14.10
N ASP A 57 -4.96 -1.69 15.34
CA ASP A 57 -4.75 -0.63 16.33
C ASP A 57 -3.26 -0.46 16.65
N ALA A 58 -2.55 -1.55 16.90
CA ALA A 58 -1.11 -1.52 17.16
C ALA A 58 -0.31 -0.99 15.94
N MET A 59 -0.70 -1.37 14.72
CA MET A 59 -0.10 -0.82 13.50
C MET A 59 -0.38 0.68 13.37
N ALA A 60 -1.61 1.14 13.63
CA ALA A 60 -1.96 2.55 13.62
C ALA A 60 -1.12 3.34 14.63
N ASP A 61 -0.94 2.81 15.84
CA ASP A 61 -0.11 3.44 16.87
C ASP A 61 1.36 3.49 16.51
N ALA A 62 1.84 2.56 15.73
CA ALA A 62 3.21 2.54 15.21
C ALA A 62 3.47 3.58 14.10
N THR A 63 2.43 4.23 13.56
CA THR A 63 2.56 5.21 12.48
C THR A 63 2.48 6.65 12.99
N ASP A 64 3.19 7.57 12.33
CA ASP A 64 3.12 9.01 12.64
C ASP A 64 1.91 9.68 11.97
N TYR A 65 1.56 9.24 10.74
CA TYR A 65 0.50 9.84 9.92
C TYR A 65 -0.64 8.89 9.55
N GLY A 66 -0.59 7.66 10.02
CA GLY A 66 -1.50 6.58 9.62
C GLY A 66 -2.54 6.19 10.68
N LYS A 67 -2.84 7.03 11.67
CA LYS A 67 -3.76 6.68 12.77
C LYS A 67 -5.11 6.16 12.30
N PHE A 68 -5.61 6.63 11.17
CA PHE A 68 -6.88 6.24 10.58
C PHE A 68 -6.94 4.81 10.03
N ILE A 69 -5.78 4.12 9.87
CA ILE A 69 -5.77 2.78 9.25
C ILE A 69 -6.51 1.73 10.06
N ASN A 70 -6.63 1.91 11.36
CA ASN A 70 -7.38 1.00 12.22
C ASN A 70 -8.90 0.99 11.94
N GLN A 71 -9.42 2.04 11.28
CA GLN A 71 -10.82 2.11 10.85
C GLN A 71 -11.08 1.28 9.58
N ALA A 72 -10.05 0.96 8.81
CA ALA A 72 -10.19 0.18 7.58
C ALA A 72 -10.53 -1.28 7.90
N ALA A 73 -11.22 -1.94 6.97
CA ALA A 73 -11.50 -3.37 7.10
C ALA A 73 -10.20 -4.20 7.11
N VAL A 74 -9.23 -3.79 6.28
CA VAL A 74 -7.95 -4.48 6.10
C VAL A 74 -6.80 -3.48 6.08
N VAL A 75 -5.68 -3.85 6.70
CA VAL A 75 -4.39 -3.15 6.54
C VAL A 75 -3.38 -4.14 5.97
N VAL A 76 -2.68 -3.73 4.93
CA VAL A 76 -1.63 -4.56 4.31
C VAL A 76 -0.28 -3.89 4.50
N ALA A 77 0.68 -4.67 4.96
CA ALA A 77 2.10 -4.28 4.95
C ALA A 77 2.85 -5.10 3.91
N VAL A 78 3.68 -4.45 3.10
CA VAL A 78 4.57 -5.10 2.15
C VAL A 78 5.95 -5.18 2.78
N ALA A 79 6.37 -6.39 3.10
CA ALA A 79 7.72 -6.67 3.54
C ALA A 79 8.55 -7.19 2.36
N ILE A 80 9.80 -6.75 2.27
CA ILE A 80 10.77 -7.16 1.25
C ILE A 80 11.94 -7.86 1.93
N GLY A 81 12.32 -9.02 1.39
CA GLY A 81 13.43 -9.82 1.87
C GLY A 81 14.78 -9.38 1.29
N PRO A 82 15.89 -9.88 1.86
CA PRO A 82 17.26 -9.46 1.49
C PRO A 82 17.67 -9.86 0.07
N GLU A 83 16.99 -10.82 -0.54
CA GLU A 83 17.26 -11.27 -1.91
C GLU A 83 16.69 -10.37 -3.00
N ALA A 84 15.96 -9.30 -2.65
CA ALA A 84 15.37 -8.38 -3.62
C ALA A 84 16.44 -7.60 -4.38
N ALA A 85 16.35 -7.61 -5.71
CA ALA A 85 17.26 -6.85 -6.58
C ALA A 85 16.86 -5.36 -6.66
N CYS A 86 15.55 -5.06 -6.58
CA CYS A 86 14.97 -3.73 -6.72
C CYS A 86 13.88 -3.50 -5.65
N PRO A 87 14.27 -3.41 -4.36
CA PRO A 87 13.30 -3.46 -3.25
C PRO A 87 12.28 -2.32 -3.26
N PHE A 88 12.66 -1.13 -3.70
CA PHE A 88 11.75 0.03 -3.76
C PHE A 88 10.72 -0.10 -4.88
N GLU A 89 11.20 -0.45 -6.07
CA GLU A 89 10.40 -0.62 -7.26
C GLU A 89 9.44 -1.79 -7.10
N ASP A 90 9.92 -2.91 -6.59
CA ASP A 90 9.15 -4.13 -6.35
C ASP A 90 7.98 -3.85 -5.38
N ALA A 91 8.28 -3.23 -4.23
CA ALA A 91 7.25 -2.87 -3.24
C ALA A 91 6.27 -1.83 -3.79
N GLY A 92 6.79 -0.83 -4.54
CA GLY A 92 5.98 0.21 -5.16
C GLY A 92 5.01 -0.34 -6.19
N ALA A 93 5.50 -1.22 -7.10
CA ALA A 93 4.69 -1.85 -8.12
C ALA A 93 3.57 -2.72 -7.51
N ALA A 94 3.90 -3.57 -6.54
CA ALA A 94 2.91 -4.40 -5.86
C ALA A 94 1.85 -3.56 -5.14
N THR A 95 2.26 -2.52 -4.41
CA THR A 95 1.35 -1.62 -3.68
C THR A 95 0.42 -0.87 -4.63
N CYS A 96 0.96 -0.32 -5.73
CA CYS A 96 0.15 0.36 -6.75
C CYS A 96 -0.87 -0.58 -7.38
N ASN A 97 -0.48 -1.81 -7.74
CA ASN A 97 -1.39 -2.79 -8.31
C ASN A 97 -2.53 -3.11 -7.34
N MET A 98 -2.23 -3.38 -6.06
CA MET A 98 -3.25 -3.68 -5.05
C MET A 98 -4.21 -2.51 -4.83
N LEU A 99 -3.71 -1.28 -4.74
CA LEU A 99 -4.55 -0.09 -4.55
C LEU A 99 -5.45 0.19 -5.76
N ASN A 100 -4.94 -0.01 -6.98
CA ASN A 100 -5.74 0.14 -8.20
C ASN A 100 -6.80 -0.96 -8.30
N ALA A 101 -6.46 -2.20 -7.95
CA ALA A 101 -7.41 -3.31 -7.91
C ALA A 101 -8.52 -3.06 -6.87
N ALA A 102 -8.15 -2.61 -5.66
CA ALA A 102 -9.13 -2.26 -4.63
C ALA A 102 -10.10 -1.17 -5.13
N HIS A 103 -9.57 -0.12 -5.77
CA HIS A 103 -10.41 0.94 -6.34
C HIS A 103 -11.32 0.42 -7.47
N ALA A 104 -10.80 -0.43 -8.35
CA ALA A 104 -11.59 -1.02 -9.45
C ALA A 104 -12.77 -1.86 -8.94
N LEU A 105 -12.62 -2.48 -7.76
CA LEU A 105 -13.65 -3.27 -7.06
C LEU A 105 -14.58 -2.44 -6.17
N GLY A 106 -14.37 -1.09 -6.09
CA GLY A 106 -15.22 -0.19 -5.33
C GLY A 106 -14.73 0.10 -3.90
N TYR A 107 -13.58 -0.41 -3.51
CA TYR A 107 -12.97 -0.09 -2.22
C TYR A 107 -12.13 1.17 -2.28
N GLY A 108 -11.96 1.81 -1.13
CA GLY A 108 -11.01 2.89 -0.93
C GLY A 108 -9.72 2.37 -0.29
N GLY A 109 -8.62 3.08 -0.52
CA GLY A 109 -7.37 2.78 0.15
C GLY A 109 -6.48 4.01 0.29
N CYS A 110 -5.52 3.94 1.20
CA CYS A 110 -4.52 4.97 1.37
C CYS A 110 -3.16 4.36 1.68
N TRP A 111 -2.16 4.73 0.89
CA TRP A 111 -0.77 4.39 1.14
C TRP A 111 -0.19 5.31 2.23
N ILE A 112 0.43 4.71 3.22
CA ILE A 112 1.10 5.39 4.33
C ILE A 112 2.60 5.26 4.14
N GLY A 113 3.30 6.37 4.29
CA GLY A 113 4.76 6.38 4.18
C GLY A 113 5.40 5.51 5.27
N ALA A 114 5.89 4.35 4.87
CA ALA A 114 6.71 3.48 5.67
C ALA A 114 7.76 2.87 4.74
N ASN A 115 9.03 3.10 5.03
CA ASN A 115 10.14 2.55 4.25
C ASN A 115 11.26 2.21 5.22
N GLY A 116 11.56 0.92 5.35
CA GLY A 116 12.51 0.39 6.33
C GLY A 116 13.96 0.41 5.89
N LEU A 117 14.26 0.87 4.66
CA LEU A 117 15.63 0.91 4.19
C LEU A 117 16.33 2.21 4.57
N GLN A 118 17.52 2.09 5.19
CA GLN A 118 18.46 3.17 5.49
C GLN A 118 17.83 4.35 6.25
N GLU A 119 18.37 5.56 6.07
CA GLU A 119 17.96 6.81 6.72
C GLU A 119 16.72 7.46 6.06
N HIS A 120 15.82 6.66 5.48
CA HIS A 120 14.60 7.21 4.92
C HIS A 120 13.76 7.89 6.03
N PRO A 121 13.14 9.06 5.80
CA PRO A 121 12.38 9.79 6.82
C PRO A 121 11.28 8.98 7.51
N THR A 122 10.78 7.92 6.86
CA THR A 122 9.74 7.03 7.41
C THR A 122 10.30 5.71 7.94
N SER A 123 11.61 5.55 8.04
CA SER A 123 12.23 4.28 8.49
C SER A 123 11.82 3.89 9.91
N GLN A 124 11.65 4.85 10.81
CA GLN A 124 11.19 4.59 12.18
C GLN A 124 9.76 4.02 12.21
N THR A 125 8.87 4.54 11.37
CA THR A 125 7.52 3.97 11.18
C THR A 125 7.61 2.52 10.72
N ALA A 126 8.44 2.25 9.71
CA ALA A 126 8.63 0.90 9.20
C ALA A 126 9.16 -0.06 10.26
N GLN A 127 10.15 0.36 11.06
CA GLN A 127 10.71 -0.45 12.16
C GLN A 127 9.68 -0.73 13.25
N ARG A 128 8.87 0.26 13.66
CA ARG A 128 7.80 0.06 14.65
C ARG A 128 6.74 -0.91 14.14
N VAL A 129 6.32 -0.76 12.88
CA VAL A 129 5.34 -1.67 12.24
C VAL A 129 5.93 -3.08 12.11
N ALA A 130 7.20 -3.22 11.71
CA ALA A 130 7.89 -4.51 11.65
C ALA A 130 7.87 -5.23 13.00
N LYS A 131 8.13 -4.51 14.09
CA LYS A 131 8.07 -5.04 15.47
C LYS A 131 6.67 -5.52 15.84
N VAL A 132 5.63 -4.74 15.50
CA VAL A 132 4.22 -5.12 15.75
C VAL A 132 3.86 -6.41 15.03
N LEU A 133 4.35 -6.58 13.79
CA LEU A 133 4.03 -7.71 12.93
C LEU A 133 4.98 -8.91 13.09
N GLY A 134 6.01 -8.82 13.93
CA GLY A 134 7.00 -9.89 14.11
C GLY A 134 7.83 -10.16 12.85
N VAL A 135 8.12 -9.14 12.07
CA VAL A 135 8.91 -9.25 10.83
C VAL A 135 10.36 -9.54 11.20
N PRO A 136 11.03 -10.54 10.56
CA PRO A 136 12.45 -10.84 10.80
C PRO A 136 13.35 -9.64 10.52
N GLU A 137 14.52 -9.58 11.18
CA GLU A 137 15.44 -8.43 11.10
C GLU A 137 16.01 -8.17 9.70
N ASP A 138 16.14 -9.23 8.89
CA ASP A 138 16.63 -9.16 7.50
C ASP A 138 15.54 -8.80 6.48
N TRP A 139 14.28 -8.63 6.94
CA TRP A 139 13.16 -8.18 6.14
C TRP A 139 12.79 -6.74 6.48
N HIS A 140 12.40 -5.96 5.48
CA HIS A 140 12.07 -4.55 5.65
C HIS A 140 10.64 -4.23 5.23
N ILE A 141 9.86 -3.57 6.10
CA ILE A 141 8.58 -3.01 5.71
C ILE A 141 8.82 -1.83 4.76
N MET A 142 8.35 -1.95 3.53
CA MET A 142 8.53 -0.96 2.47
C MET A 142 7.28 -0.10 2.24
N SER A 143 6.11 -0.66 2.49
CA SER A 143 4.87 0.11 2.45
C SER A 143 3.83 -0.45 3.42
N VAL A 144 2.93 0.42 3.85
CA VAL A 144 1.73 0.09 4.61
C VAL A 144 0.57 0.80 3.95
N PHE A 145 -0.54 0.13 3.74
CA PHE A 145 -1.75 0.75 3.19
C PHE A 145 -3.02 0.11 3.74
N SER A 146 -4.07 0.90 3.79
CA SER A 146 -5.40 0.49 4.23
C SER A 146 -6.32 0.20 3.05
N ILE A 147 -7.27 -0.72 3.25
CA ILE A 147 -8.36 -1.03 2.31
C ILE A 147 -9.66 -1.14 3.09
N GLY A 148 -10.73 -0.54 2.59
CA GLY A 148 -12.06 -0.64 3.18
C GLY A 148 -13.13 0.03 2.32
N VAL A 149 -14.39 -0.10 2.72
CA VAL A 149 -15.51 0.58 2.05
C VAL A 149 -15.44 2.07 2.38
N PRO A 150 -15.38 2.98 1.38
CA PRO A 150 -15.25 4.41 1.61
C PRO A 150 -16.42 5.01 2.40
N ALA A 151 -16.14 5.79 3.44
CA ALA A 151 -17.10 6.63 4.16
C ALA A 151 -16.91 8.13 3.86
N GLU A 152 -16.15 8.46 2.83
CA GLU A 152 -15.91 9.84 2.39
C GLU A 152 -15.81 9.89 0.86
N THR A 153 -16.08 11.07 0.31
CA THR A 153 -15.80 11.37 -1.09
C THR A 153 -14.33 11.71 -1.24
N ALA A 154 -13.68 11.11 -2.23
CA ALA A 154 -12.28 11.34 -2.51
C ALA A 154 -11.98 12.81 -2.84
N VAL A 155 -11.02 13.41 -2.16
CA VAL A 155 -10.60 14.79 -2.42
C VAL A 155 -9.80 14.86 -3.71
N GLN A 156 -10.28 15.64 -4.66
CA GLN A 156 -9.55 15.95 -5.88
C GLN A 156 -8.53 17.06 -5.59
N ARG A 157 -7.26 16.73 -5.69
CA ARG A 157 -6.16 17.72 -5.59
C ARG A 157 -5.63 18.03 -6.98
N PRO A 158 -5.25 19.29 -7.25
CA PRO A 158 -4.61 19.65 -8.53
C PRO A 158 -3.43 18.72 -8.83
N LYS A 159 -3.27 18.39 -10.09
CA LYS A 159 -2.11 17.65 -10.62
C LYS A 159 -1.40 18.57 -11.60
N LYS A 160 -0.11 18.36 -11.72
CA LYS A 160 0.65 18.98 -12.83
C LYS A 160 0.06 18.54 -14.16
N THR A 161 0.15 19.41 -15.14
CA THR A 161 -0.22 19.09 -16.53
C THR A 161 0.76 18.10 -17.14
N LEU A 162 0.40 17.49 -18.25
CA LEU A 162 1.32 16.57 -18.94
C LEU A 162 2.60 17.28 -19.39
N ASP A 163 2.49 18.51 -19.87
CA ASP A 163 3.63 19.31 -20.33
C ASP A 163 4.63 19.64 -19.22
N GLU A 164 4.17 19.70 -17.96
CA GLU A 164 5.04 19.90 -16.80
C GLU A 164 5.82 18.63 -16.36
N VAL A 165 5.45 17.46 -16.87
CA VAL A 165 6.02 16.17 -16.41
C VAL A 165 6.57 15.31 -17.54
N ILE A 166 6.42 15.74 -18.79
CA ILE A 166 6.90 15.01 -19.97
C ILE A 166 8.00 15.82 -20.66
N ALA A 167 9.09 15.16 -20.95
CA ALA A 167 10.13 15.65 -21.86
C ALA A 167 10.35 14.60 -22.95
N TYR A 168 10.49 15.05 -24.20
CA TYR A 168 10.76 14.17 -25.34
C TYR A 168 12.24 14.24 -25.70
N ASN A 169 12.89 13.07 -25.76
CA ASN A 169 14.29 12.85 -26.14
C ASN A 169 15.33 13.43 -25.16
N HIS A 170 15.12 14.62 -24.62
CA HIS A 170 16.04 15.29 -23.68
C HIS A 170 15.24 15.94 -22.56
N PHE A 171 15.89 16.15 -21.39
CA PHE A 171 15.31 16.90 -20.28
C PHE A 171 15.33 18.38 -20.58
#